data_c585965c6bac834bdde6cf2721b0f35e
#
_entry.id   c585965c6bac834bdde6cf2721b0f35e
#
_cell.length_a   1.000
_cell.length_b   1.000
_cell.length_c   1.000
_cell.angle_alpha   90.00
_cell.angle_beta   90.00
_cell.angle_gamma   90.00
#
_symmetry.space_group_name_H-M   'P 1'
#
loop_
_entity.id
_entity.type
_entity.pdbx_description
1 polymer ?
#
loop_
_entity_poly.entity_id
_entity_poly.type
_entity_poly.pdbx_seq_one_letter_code
_entity_poly.pdbx_strand_id
1 'polypeptide(L)'
;MFAMLMSATIFEGYDITIFHLCTPEIARTFHMSDAAIGFMATVVRFGGMLSFFVVILADRYGRKPVISVTVLCYTVFTLFTALSSGVGSFTIFQSSAQIFLAAEFGVAVTMISEEFPDARRGRAIGGLHMVAFLGVTAAALTYALMVESRWGWRGMYILGIAPLLMIAFLRRGLRETARFNALERARVAAGRARGEFWPAIRACLSPFAGPYRSRLLIVAALWNSIGLIGGPTVTYFSLYTRRDHHWKAHQVTEAVILAYFMGAIGSMLSGYMMDRLGRKFTTSFFYAMSAGAMYVLFTSDSYAGILAGEVVTMFAYQAARTATSALSTEMFPTAIRATGYNLCVQVIGQVCWMLSPVVIGLLSVPLGGLGNASSFFAVGPLIGIVVVLFLIPETRGKTLEELSPSPDQFPPAASAE
;
A
#
# COMPACT_ATOMS: atom_id res chain seq x y z
N MET A 1 -9.59 13.98 -17.65
CA MET A 1 -8.39 13.57 -16.87
C MET A 1 -8.78 12.84 -15.59
N PHE A 2 -9.50 13.47 -14.65
CA PHE A 2 -9.85 12.85 -13.35
C PHE A 2 -10.59 11.52 -13.49
N ALA A 3 -11.66 11.44 -14.30
CA ALA A 3 -12.39 10.19 -14.54
C ALA A 3 -11.50 9.07 -15.12
N MET A 4 -10.48 9.41 -15.90
CA MET A 4 -9.52 8.43 -16.43
C MET A 4 -8.59 7.89 -15.35
N LEU A 5 -8.07 8.75 -14.46
CA LEU A 5 -7.27 8.31 -13.33
C LEU A 5 -8.10 7.44 -12.38
N MET A 6 -9.34 7.85 -12.13
CA MET A 6 -10.29 7.05 -11.32
C MET A 6 -10.53 5.66 -11.91
N SER A 7 -10.77 5.55 -13.22
CA SER A 7 -11.02 4.26 -13.84
C SER A 7 -9.80 3.34 -13.82
N ALA A 8 -8.60 3.87 -13.99
CA ALA A 8 -7.36 3.09 -13.85
C ALA A 8 -7.19 2.54 -12.44
N THR A 9 -7.53 3.32 -11.41
CA THR A 9 -7.44 2.91 -10.00
C THR A 9 -8.42 1.78 -9.63
N ILE A 10 -9.57 1.64 -10.32
CA ILE A 10 -10.44 0.46 -10.15
C ILE A 10 -9.65 -0.82 -10.43
N PHE A 11 -8.92 -0.83 -11.54
CA PHE A 11 -8.16 -2.02 -11.96
C PHE A 11 -6.95 -2.28 -11.07
N GLU A 12 -6.35 -1.24 -10.49
CA GLU A 12 -5.32 -1.41 -9.47
C GLU A 12 -5.88 -2.15 -8.25
N GLY A 13 -7.02 -1.70 -7.71
CA GLY A 13 -7.69 -2.38 -6.61
C GLY A 13 -8.04 -3.84 -6.95
N TYR A 14 -8.46 -4.08 -8.19
CA TYR A 14 -8.74 -5.41 -8.70
C TYR A 14 -7.48 -6.28 -8.73
N ASP A 15 -6.41 -5.85 -9.37
CA ASP A 15 -5.19 -6.64 -9.59
C ASP A 15 -4.45 -6.98 -8.28
N ILE A 16 -4.37 -6.03 -7.34
CA ILE A 16 -3.81 -6.29 -6.02
C ILE A 16 -4.61 -7.38 -5.31
N THR A 17 -5.94 -7.31 -5.40
CA THR A 17 -6.82 -8.21 -4.66
C THR A 17 -6.85 -9.61 -5.24
N ILE A 18 -6.82 -9.77 -6.57
CA ILE A 18 -6.83 -11.11 -7.17
C ILE A 18 -5.61 -11.93 -6.79
N PHE A 19 -4.42 -11.32 -6.67
CA PHE A 19 -3.23 -12.02 -6.21
C PHE A 19 -3.45 -12.67 -4.84
N HIS A 20 -4.00 -11.91 -3.88
CA HIS A 20 -4.24 -12.41 -2.53
C HIS A 20 -5.39 -13.42 -2.46
N LEU A 21 -6.48 -13.19 -3.19
CA LEU A 21 -7.62 -14.10 -3.24
C LEU A 21 -7.27 -15.44 -3.89
N CYS A 22 -6.51 -15.41 -5.00
CA CYS A 22 -6.16 -16.61 -5.77
C CYS A 22 -4.96 -17.39 -5.20
N THR A 23 -4.30 -16.91 -4.15
CA THR A 23 -3.14 -17.59 -3.54
C THR A 23 -3.40 -19.07 -3.23
N PRO A 24 -4.57 -19.50 -2.69
CA PRO A 24 -4.84 -20.91 -2.44
C PRO A 24 -4.84 -21.76 -3.71
N GLU A 25 -5.45 -21.27 -4.78
CA GLU A 25 -5.57 -21.98 -6.06
C GLU A 25 -4.24 -22.01 -6.82
N ILE A 26 -3.46 -20.94 -6.74
CA ILE A 26 -2.09 -20.86 -7.28
C ILE A 26 -1.20 -21.87 -6.55
N ALA A 27 -1.28 -21.90 -5.22
CA ALA A 27 -0.53 -22.85 -4.40
C ALA A 27 -0.87 -24.31 -4.73
N ARG A 28 -2.17 -24.62 -4.93
CA ARG A 28 -2.59 -25.97 -5.37
C ARG A 28 -2.10 -26.30 -6.78
N THR A 29 -2.20 -25.36 -7.72
CA THR A 29 -1.80 -25.57 -9.13
C THR A 29 -0.32 -25.89 -9.25
N PHE A 30 0.51 -25.23 -8.44
CA PHE A 30 1.96 -25.38 -8.49
C PHE A 30 2.54 -26.24 -7.35
N HIS A 31 1.71 -26.91 -6.55
CA HIS A 31 2.09 -27.76 -5.42
C HIS A 31 3.08 -27.09 -4.45
N MET A 32 2.76 -25.85 -4.03
CA MET A 32 3.66 -25.02 -3.23
C MET A 32 3.57 -25.35 -1.74
N SER A 33 4.73 -25.39 -1.07
CA SER A 33 4.80 -25.34 0.39
C SER A 33 4.54 -23.94 0.92
N ASP A 34 4.24 -23.80 2.24
CA ASP A 34 4.02 -22.49 2.88
C ASP A 34 5.23 -21.57 2.75
N ALA A 35 6.44 -22.12 2.88
CA ALA A 35 7.68 -21.38 2.66
C ALA A 35 7.79 -20.85 1.22
N ALA A 36 7.41 -21.66 0.22
CA ALA A 36 7.42 -21.24 -1.18
C ALA A 36 6.38 -20.15 -1.46
N ILE A 37 5.18 -20.24 -0.85
CA ILE A 37 4.13 -19.22 -0.94
C ILE A 37 4.64 -17.92 -0.31
N GLY A 38 5.21 -17.99 0.88
CA GLY A 38 5.78 -16.84 1.58
C GLY A 38 6.89 -16.16 0.77
N PHE A 39 7.81 -16.94 0.20
CA PHE A 39 8.88 -16.42 -0.66
C PHE A 39 8.31 -15.73 -1.91
N MET A 40 7.38 -16.37 -2.61
CA MET A 40 6.71 -15.80 -3.77
C MET A 40 6.04 -14.45 -3.42
N ALA A 41 5.25 -14.41 -2.36
CA ALA A 41 4.57 -13.19 -1.93
C ALA A 41 5.56 -12.07 -1.54
N THR A 42 6.67 -12.42 -0.91
CA THR A 42 7.75 -11.48 -0.57
C THR A 42 8.40 -10.88 -1.82
N VAL A 43 8.73 -11.70 -2.83
CA VAL A 43 9.32 -11.22 -4.10
C VAL A 43 8.35 -10.34 -4.87
N VAL A 44 7.06 -10.70 -4.90
CA VAL A 44 6.02 -9.87 -5.52
C VAL A 44 5.91 -8.50 -4.83
N ARG A 45 5.93 -8.48 -3.50
CA ARG A 45 5.93 -7.22 -2.72
C ARG A 45 7.18 -6.38 -2.93
N PHE A 46 8.34 -7.02 -3.03
CA PHE A 46 9.58 -6.32 -3.35
C PHE A 46 9.50 -5.60 -4.71
N GLY A 47 8.83 -6.21 -5.70
CA GLY A 47 8.50 -5.53 -6.95
C GLY A 47 7.78 -4.20 -6.72
N GLY A 48 6.76 -4.18 -5.85
CA GLY A 48 6.06 -2.95 -5.48
C GLY A 48 6.97 -1.85 -4.90
N MET A 49 7.98 -2.20 -4.10
CA MET A 49 8.95 -1.23 -3.59
C MET A 49 9.82 -0.62 -4.70
N LEU A 50 10.16 -1.40 -5.74
CA LEU A 50 10.93 -0.91 -6.89
C LEU A 50 10.17 0.11 -7.72
N SER A 51 8.85 0.23 -7.56
CA SER A 51 8.03 1.26 -8.21
C SER A 51 8.52 2.69 -7.94
N PHE A 52 9.16 2.92 -6.79
CA PHE A 52 9.76 4.20 -6.44
C PHE A 52 10.68 4.75 -7.55
N PHE A 53 11.49 3.89 -8.16
CA PHE A 53 12.38 4.29 -9.26
C PHE A 53 11.61 4.68 -10.52
N VAL A 54 10.49 4.01 -10.78
CA VAL A 54 9.62 4.33 -11.93
C VAL A 54 8.88 5.66 -11.71
N VAL A 55 8.42 5.92 -10.49
CA VAL A 55 7.75 7.20 -10.15
C VAL A 55 8.70 8.39 -10.36
N ILE A 56 9.97 8.26 -9.99
CA ILE A 56 10.98 9.32 -10.23
C ILE A 56 11.13 9.65 -11.73
N LEU A 57 10.93 8.66 -12.61
CA LEU A 57 10.97 8.91 -14.05
C LEU A 57 9.84 9.83 -14.51
N ALA A 58 8.70 9.85 -13.79
CA ALA A 58 7.60 10.76 -14.10
C ALA A 58 7.96 12.25 -13.87
N ASP A 59 8.84 12.54 -12.93
CA ASP A 59 9.35 13.89 -12.71
C ASP A 59 10.29 14.32 -13.84
N ARG A 60 10.98 13.38 -14.46
CA ARG A 60 11.95 13.63 -15.54
C ARG A 60 11.31 13.68 -16.92
N TYR A 61 10.43 12.72 -17.23
CA TYR A 61 9.91 12.52 -18.59
C TYR A 61 8.47 13.03 -18.77
N GLY A 62 7.80 13.40 -17.69
CA GLY A 62 6.39 13.79 -17.65
C GLY A 62 5.49 12.70 -17.10
N ARG A 63 4.36 13.13 -16.57
CA ARG A 63 3.40 12.22 -15.92
C ARG A 63 2.66 11.37 -16.94
N LYS A 64 2.21 11.99 -18.05
CA LYS A 64 1.46 11.32 -19.12
C LYS A 64 2.21 10.17 -19.79
N PRO A 65 3.46 10.31 -20.28
CA PRO A 65 4.16 9.20 -20.90
C PRO A 65 4.45 8.07 -19.90
N VAL A 66 4.85 8.39 -18.66
CA VAL A 66 5.16 7.37 -17.67
C VAL A 66 3.92 6.57 -17.30
N ILE A 67 2.78 7.21 -16.97
CA ILE A 67 1.54 6.49 -16.66
C ILE A 67 1.06 5.64 -17.84
N SER A 68 1.28 6.09 -19.07
CA SER A 68 0.91 5.32 -20.26
C SER A 68 1.75 4.06 -20.43
N VAL A 69 3.05 4.16 -20.14
CA VAL A 69 3.98 3.01 -20.21
C VAL A 69 3.73 2.06 -19.03
N THR A 70 3.54 2.58 -17.81
CA THR A 70 3.29 1.73 -16.65
C THR A 70 2.06 0.87 -16.82
N VAL A 71 0.96 1.46 -17.29
CA VAL A 71 -0.27 0.71 -17.53
C VAL A 71 -0.09 -0.35 -18.62
N LEU A 72 0.58 -0.03 -19.72
CA LEU A 72 0.88 -1.02 -20.76
C LEU A 72 1.71 -2.18 -20.21
N CYS A 73 2.80 -1.86 -19.49
CA CYS A 73 3.70 -2.86 -18.92
C CYS A 73 2.98 -3.77 -17.92
N TYR A 74 2.24 -3.21 -16.95
CA TYR A 74 1.56 -4.06 -15.98
C TYR A 74 0.53 -4.97 -16.64
N THR A 75 -0.22 -4.49 -17.64
CA THR A 75 -1.20 -5.31 -18.36
C THR A 75 -0.54 -6.46 -19.12
N VAL A 76 0.59 -6.21 -19.77
CA VAL A 76 1.36 -7.26 -20.47
C VAL A 76 1.89 -8.28 -19.47
N PHE A 77 2.44 -7.84 -18.35
CA PHE A 77 2.94 -8.76 -17.31
C PHE A 77 1.81 -9.51 -16.61
N THR A 78 0.63 -8.90 -16.41
CA THR A 78 -0.57 -9.59 -15.91
C THR A 78 -1.01 -10.71 -16.87
N LEU A 79 -0.96 -10.48 -18.20
CA LEU A 79 -1.21 -11.54 -19.18
C LEU A 79 -0.19 -12.67 -19.06
N PHE A 80 1.11 -12.34 -18.97
CA PHE A 80 2.14 -13.37 -18.80
C PHE A 80 2.00 -14.12 -17.47
N THR A 81 1.53 -13.46 -16.41
CA THR A 81 1.17 -14.11 -15.15
C THR A 81 0.06 -15.15 -15.35
N ALA A 82 -1.00 -14.81 -16.10
CA ALA A 82 -2.07 -15.76 -16.44
C ALA A 82 -1.56 -16.99 -17.23
N LEU A 83 -0.57 -16.79 -18.09
CA LEU A 83 0.01 -17.82 -18.97
C LEU A 83 1.19 -18.57 -18.32
N SER A 84 1.54 -18.27 -17.07
CA SER A 84 2.66 -18.88 -16.38
C SER A 84 2.50 -20.40 -16.23
N SER A 85 3.59 -21.13 -16.45
CA SER A 85 3.65 -22.60 -16.38
C SER A 85 4.25 -23.14 -15.09
N GLY A 86 4.82 -22.27 -14.24
CA GLY A 86 5.45 -22.67 -12.97
C GLY A 86 5.62 -21.50 -12.02
N VAL A 87 6.00 -21.80 -10.76
CA VAL A 87 6.19 -20.81 -9.68
C VAL A 87 7.16 -19.72 -10.06
N GLY A 88 8.30 -20.06 -10.67
CA GLY A 88 9.33 -19.09 -11.05
C GLY A 88 8.82 -18.08 -12.08
N SER A 89 8.20 -18.53 -13.17
CA SER A 89 7.63 -17.66 -14.20
C SER A 89 6.50 -16.81 -13.64
N PHE A 90 5.62 -17.39 -12.82
CA PHE A 90 4.56 -16.66 -12.12
C PHE A 90 5.13 -15.53 -11.27
N THR A 91 6.11 -15.85 -10.41
CA THR A 91 6.71 -14.89 -9.48
C THR A 91 7.38 -13.73 -10.21
N ILE A 92 8.12 -14.01 -11.28
CA ILE A 92 8.81 -12.99 -12.07
C ILE A 92 7.78 -12.07 -12.76
N PHE A 93 6.78 -12.64 -13.43
CA PHE A 93 5.79 -11.84 -14.15
C PHE A 93 4.91 -11.04 -13.19
N GLN A 94 4.45 -11.63 -12.09
CA GLN A 94 3.64 -10.94 -11.09
C GLN A 94 4.43 -9.83 -10.37
N SER A 95 5.71 -10.08 -10.05
CA SER A 95 6.58 -9.06 -9.46
C SER A 95 6.81 -7.89 -10.42
N SER A 96 7.01 -8.19 -11.71
CA SER A 96 7.14 -7.17 -12.74
C SER A 96 5.85 -6.36 -12.92
N ALA A 97 4.68 -7.02 -12.92
CA ALA A 97 3.39 -6.34 -12.93
C ALA A 97 3.23 -5.39 -11.75
N GLN A 98 3.64 -5.84 -10.55
CA GLN A 98 3.55 -5.06 -9.31
C GLN A 98 4.42 -3.78 -9.33
N ILE A 99 5.60 -3.81 -9.98
CA ILE A 99 6.43 -2.60 -10.16
C ILE A 99 5.64 -1.50 -10.87
N PHE A 100 5.03 -1.85 -11.99
CA PHE A 100 4.35 -0.88 -12.84
C PHE A 100 2.99 -0.47 -12.27
N LEU A 101 2.26 -1.39 -11.64
CA LEU A 101 0.98 -1.12 -11.00
C LEU A 101 1.14 -0.11 -9.84
N ALA A 102 2.09 -0.34 -8.94
CA ALA A 102 2.35 0.56 -7.83
C ALA A 102 2.89 1.93 -8.29
N ALA A 103 3.66 1.96 -9.40
CA ALA A 103 4.13 3.20 -10.00
C ALA A 103 2.98 4.02 -10.62
N GLU A 104 2.02 3.36 -11.25
CA GLU A 104 0.83 4.01 -11.80
C GLU A 104 0.08 4.80 -10.73
N PHE A 105 -0.21 4.16 -9.60
CA PHE A 105 -0.89 4.81 -8.49
C PHE A 105 -0.12 6.03 -7.97
N GLY A 106 1.20 5.90 -7.79
CA GLY A 106 2.05 7.00 -7.36
C GLY A 106 2.00 8.20 -8.31
N VAL A 107 2.04 7.94 -9.62
CA VAL A 107 1.93 8.99 -10.65
C VAL A 107 0.51 9.58 -10.68
N ALA A 108 -0.55 8.77 -10.55
CA ALA A 108 -1.93 9.23 -10.52
C ALA A 108 -2.19 10.18 -9.34
N VAL A 109 -1.72 9.83 -8.15
CA VAL A 109 -1.80 10.70 -6.95
C VAL A 109 -1.05 12.00 -7.18
N THR A 110 0.12 11.96 -7.79
CA THR A 110 0.91 13.17 -8.14
C THR A 110 0.14 14.07 -9.11
N MET A 111 -0.42 13.51 -10.18
CA MET A 111 -1.21 14.28 -11.15
C MET A 111 -2.42 14.95 -10.50
N ILE A 112 -3.14 14.25 -9.61
CA ILE A 112 -4.27 14.82 -8.87
C ILE A 112 -3.79 15.96 -7.97
N SER A 113 -2.67 15.78 -7.28
CA SER A 113 -2.14 16.80 -6.36
C SER A 113 -1.65 18.06 -7.08
N GLU A 114 -1.25 17.96 -8.36
CA GLU A 114 -0.81 19.07 -9.20
C GLU A 114 -1.96 19.85 -9.87
N GLU A 115 -3.06 19.16 -10.20
CA GLU A 115 -4.16 19.72 -10.97
C GLU A 115 -5.30 20.26 -10.09
N PHE A 116 -5.44 19.77 -8.86
CA PHE A 116 -6.53 20.20 -7.98
C PHE A 116 -6.08 21.30 -7.02
N PRO A 117 -6.91 22.36 -6.81
CA PRO A 117 -6.69 23.36 -5.78
C PRO A 117 -6.59 22.74 -4.38
N ASP A 118 -5.79 23.33 -3.49
CA ASP A 118 -5.55 22.83 -2.13
C ASP A 118 -6.83 22.47 -1.37
N ALA A 119 -7.88 23.31 -1.48
CA ALA A 119 -9.18 23.09 -0.82
C ALA A 119 -9.94 21.83 -1.30
N ARG A 120 -9.64 21.30 -2.48
CA ARG A 120 -10.32 20.13 -3.09
C ARG A 120 -9.43 18.92 -3.28
N ARG A 121 -8.12 19.08 -3.10
CA ARG A 121 -7.11 18.01 -3.31
C ARG A 121 -7.38 16.79 -2.42
N GLY A 122 -7.66 17.01 -1.14
CA GLY A 122 -7.96 15.92 -0.21
C GLY A 122 -9.20 15.11 -0.63
N ARG A 123 -10.26 15.78 -1.11
CA ARG A 123 -11.46 15.10 -1.62
C ARG A 123 -11.17 14.30 -2.88
N ALA A 124 -10.32 14.81 -3.78
CA ALA A 124 -9.96 14.14 -5.01
C ALA A 124 -9.11 12.88 -4.73
N ILE A 125 -8.14 12.96 -3.82
CA ILE A 125 -7.33 11.80 -3.39
C ILE A 125 -8.21 10.78 -2.64
N GLY A 126 -9.09 11.24 -1.76
CA GLY A 126 -10.06 10.38 -1.08
C GLY A 126 -10.99 9.65 -2.06
N GLY A 127 -11.46 10.34 -3.10
CA GLY A 127 -12.21 9.75 -4.20
C GLY A 127 -11.42 8.66 -4.93
N LEU A 128 -10.13 8.85 -5.16
CA LEU A 128 -9.25 7.84 -5.77
C LEU A 128 -9.22 6.55 -4.93
N HIS A 129 -9.01 6.66 -3.62
CA HIS A 129 -9.03 5.49 -2.73
C HIS A 129 -10.40 4.81 -2.65
N MET A 130 -11.49 5.59 -2.68
CA MET A 130 -12.84 5.03 -2.72
C MET A 130 -13.09 4.21 -4.00
N VAL A 131 -12.58 4.69 -5.12
CA VAL A 131 -12.71 3.98 -6.40
C VAL A 131 -11.84 2.72 -6.44
N ALA A 132 -10.65 2.72 -5.80
CA ALA A 132 -9.85 1.51 -5.60
C ALA A 132 -10.65 0.43 -4.85
N PHE A 133 -11.46 0.81 -3.85
CA PHE A 133 -12.33 -0.12 -3.14
C PHE A 133 -13.38 -0.79 -4.06
N LEU A 134 -13.89 -0.11 -5.06
CA LEU A 134 -14.76 -0.73 -6.06
C LEU A 134 -14.01 -1.83 -6.83
N GLY A 135 -12.72 -1.64 -7.09
CA GLY A 135 -11.86 -2.66 -7.69
C GLY A 135 -11.71 -3.89 -6.80
N VAL A 136 -11.47 -3.69 -5.50
CA VAL A 136 -11.43 -4.79 -4.52
C VAL A 136 -12.75 -5.58 -4.51
N THR A 137 -13.87 -4.87 -4.49
CA THR A 137 -15.20 -5.49 -4.52
C THR A 137 -15.43 -6.26 -5.82
N ALA A 138 -15.05 -5.70 -6.96
CA ALA A 138 -15.13 -6.37 -8.25
C ALA A 138 -14.28 -7.65 -8.29
N ALA A 139 -13.06 -7.61 -7.76
CA ALA A 139 -12.19 -8.79 -7.65
C ALA A 139 -12.82 -9.88 -6.78
N ALA A 140 -13.38 -9.51 -5.62
CA ALA A 140 -14.01 -10.46 -4.73
C ALA A 140 -15.25 -11.12 -5.34
N LEU A 141 -16.13 -10.35 -6.00
CA LEU A 141 -17.28 -10.89 -6.72
C LEU A 141 -16.85 -11.79 -7.89
N THR A 142 -15.86 -11.38 -8.65
CA THR A 142 -15.31 -12.18 -9.75
C THR A 142 -14.70 -13.48 -9.23
N TYR A 143 -14.03 -13.45 -8.07
CA TYR A 143 -13.49 -14.63 -7.40
C TYR A 143 -14.59 -15.65 -7.09
N ALA A 144 -15.69 -15.22 -6.49
CA ALA A 144 -16.81 -16.13 -6.19
C ALA A 144 -17.39 -16.81 -7.45
N LEU A 145 -17.39 -16.12 -8.58
CA LEU A 145 -17.98 -16.62 -9.83
C LEU A 145 -17.00 -17.47 -10.66
N MET A 146 -15.72 -17.15 -10.64
CA MET A 146 -14.77 -17.70 -11.61
C MET A 146 -13.80 -18.72 -11.03
N VAL A 147 -13.46 -18.64 -9.75
CA VAL A 147 -12.39 -19.48 -9.19
C VAL A 147 -12.70 -20.97 -9.26
N GLU A 148 -13.97 -21.35 -9.16
CA GLU A 148 -14.43 -22.74 -9.28
C GLU A 148 -14.82 -23.14 -10.72
N SER A 149 -14.72 -22.21 -11.68
CA SER A 149 -14.98 -22.48 -13.10
C SER A 149 -13.76 -23.14 -13.78
N ARG A 150 -13.95 -23.59 -15.03
CA ARG A 150 -12.85 -24.12 -15.86
C ARG A 150 -11.69 -23.15 -16.09
N TRP A 151 -11.90 -21.85 -15.93
CA TRP A 151 -10.90 -20.81 -16.10
C TRP A 151 -10.05 -20.61 -14.83
N GLY A 152 -10.63 -20.90 -13.65
CA GLY A 152 -9.98 -20.79 -12.37
C GLY A 152 -9.32 -19.43 -12.13
N TRP A 153 -8.22 -19.42 -11.40
CA TRP A 153 -7.46 -18.20 -11.12
C TRP A 153 -6.89 -17.51 -12.37
N ARG A 154 -6.58 -18.28 -13.43
CA ARG A 154 -6.07 -17.72 -14.69
C ARG A 154 -7.11 -16.82 -15.37
N GLY A 155 -8.39 -17.20 -15.31
CA GLY A 155 -9.49 -16.38 -15.82
C GLY A 155 -9.59 -15.02 -15.17
N MET A 156 -9.31 -14.93 -13.86
CA MET A 156 -9.31 -13.67 -13.14
C MET A 156 -8.20 -12.73 -13.63
N TYR A 157 -6.99 -13.24 -13.87
CA TYR A 157 -5.89 -12.46 -14.45
C TYR A 157 -6.17 -12.03 -15.89
N ILE A 158 -6.82 -12.88 -16.71
CA ILE A 158 -7.24 -12.52 -18.07
C ILE A 158 -8.25 -11.37 -18.04
N LEU A 159 -9.19 -11.36 -17.11
CA LEU A 159 -10.11 -10.23 -16.93
C LEU A 159 -9.39 -8.94 -16.51
N GLY A 160 -8.30 -9.02 -15.79
CA GLY A 160 -7.42 -7.88 -15.46
C GLY A 160 -6.82 -7.20 -16.70
N ILE A 161 -6.88 -7.84 -17.89
CA ILE A 161 -6.45 -7.25 -19.17
C ILE A 161 -7.46 -6.24 -19.71
N ALA A 162 -8.72 -6.26 -19.27
CA ALA A 162 -9.75 -5.33 -19.70
C ALA A 162 -9.31 -3.84 -19.64
N PRO A 163 -8.49 -3.40 -18.67
CA PRO A 163 -7.90 -2.07 -18.66
C PRO A 163 -7.16 -1.69 -19.94
N LEU A 164 -6.47 -2.63 -20.58
CA LEU A 164 -5.70 -2.34 -21.80
C LEU A 164 -6.57 -1.77 -22.93
N LEU A 165 -7.73 -2.38 -23.13
CA LEU A 165 -8.69 -1.92 -24.14
C LEU A 165 -9.24 -0.54 -23.77
N MET A 166 -9.54 -0.33 -22.50
CA MET A 166 -10.03 0.95 -22.00
C MET A 166 -8.97 2.05 -22.11
N ILE A 167 -7.71 1.75 -21.79
CA ILE A 167 -6.61 2.72 -21.86
C ILE A 167 -6.27 3.09 -23.29
N ALA A 168 -6.27 2.16 -24.22
CA ALA A 168 -6.12 2.45 -25.65
C ALA A 168 -7.14 3.49 -26.13
N PHE A 169 -8.35 3.43 -25.58
CA PHE A 169 -9.40 4.41 -25.84
C PHE A 169 -9.20 5.73 -25.07
N LEU A 170 -8.91 5.66 -23.79
CA LEU A 170 -8.78 6.82 -22.89
C LEU A 170 -7.49 7.62 -23.13
N ARG A 171 -6.46 7.02 -23.67
CA ARG A 171 -5.15 7.64 -23.97
C ARG A 171 -5.25 8.92 -24.80
N ARG A 172 -6.28 9.02 -25.64
CA ARG A 172 -6.52 10.21 -26.48
C ARG A 172 -6.85 11.47 -25.66
N GLY A 173 -7.44 11.30 -24.46
CA GLY A 173 -7.88 12.39 -23.62
C GLY A 173 -6.91 12.77 -22.48
N LEU A 174 -5.86 11.98 -22.19
CA LEU A 174 -4.93 12.30 -21.14
C LEU A 174 -4.03 13.49 -21.55
N ARG A 175 -3.97 14.51 -20.72
CA ARG A 175 -3.10 15.69 -20.91
C ARG A 175 -2.00 15.68 -19.87
N GLU A 176 -0.83 16.25 -20.23
CA GLU A 176 0.23 16.50 -19.26
C GLU A 176 -0.20 17.58 -18.27
N THR A 177 0.29 17.51 -17.01
CA THR A 177 -0.07 18.48 -15.98
C THR A 177 0.41 19.89 -16.34
N ALA A 178 -0.40 20.89 -16.01
CA ALA A 178 -0.06 22.27 -16.25
C ALA A 178 1.24 22.68 -15.54
N ARG A 179 1.44 22.15 -14.31
CA ARG A 179 2.64 22.38 -13.51
C ARG A 179 3.90 21.82 -14.16
N PHE A 180 3.87 20.59 -14.67
CA PHE A 180 5.01 20.00 -15.38
C PHE A 180 5.37 20.81 -16.62
N ASN A 181 4.36 21.19 -17.42
CA ASN A 181 4.57 22.01 -18.62
C ASN A 181 5.20 23.38 -18.29
N ALA A 182 4.79 24.01 -17.19
CA ALA A 182 5.37 25.28 -16.75
C ALA A 182 6.84 25.12 -16.32
N LEU A 183 7.16 24.08 -15.54
CA LEU A 183 8.53 23.77 -15.12
C LEU A 183 9.44 23.44 -16.32
N GLU A 184 8.94 22.67 -17.27
CA GLU A 184 9.71 22.30 -18.47
C GLU A 184 9.98 23.52 -19.36
N ARG A 185 9.00 24.41 -19.53
CA ARG A 185 9.21 25.69 -20.24
C ARG A 185 10.26 26.55 -19.55
N ALA A 186 10.18 26.70 -18.23
CA ALA A 186 11.15 27.46 -17.46
C ALA A 186 12.57 26.86 -17.56
N ARG A 187 12.68 25.53 -17.54
CA ARG A 187 13.95 24.79 -17.72
C ARG A 187 14.57 25.04 -19.09
N VAL A 188 13.75 24.91 -20.14
CA VAL A 188 14.21 25.16 -21.53
C VAL A 188 14.62 26.62 -21.73
N ALA A 189 13.86 27.58 -21.21
CA ALA A 189 14.18 29.00 -21.26
C ALA A 189 15.47 29.32 -20.52
N ALA A 190 15.77 28.59 -19.44
CA ALA A 190 17.05 28.75 -18.70
C ALA A 190 18.23 27.99 -19.33
N GLY A 191 18.06 27.32 -20.47
CA GLY A 191 19.11 26.52 -21.12
C GLY A 191 19.62 25.34 -20.28
N ARG A 192 18.87 24.90 -19.26
CA ARG A 192 19.30 23.83 -18.35
C ARG A 192 18.99 22.44 -18.93
N ALA A 193 20.00 21.55 -18.89
CA ALA A 193 19.82 20.15 -19.21
C ALA A 193 18.86 19.47 -18.20
N ARG A 194 18.23 18.36 -18.58
CA ARG A 194 17.48 17.52 -17.62
C ARG A 194 18.45 16.99 -16.57
N GLY A 195 18.13 17.18 -15.30
CA GLY A 195 18.94 16.70 -14.19
C GLY A 195 19.26 15.21 -14.28
N GLU A 196 20.42 14.82 -13.79
CA GLU A 196 20.80 13.40 -13.75
C GLU A 196 19.94 12.64 -12.71
N PHE A 197 19.68 11.38 -12.98
CA PHE A 197 18.82 10.53 -12.13
C PHE A 197 19.43 10.30 -10.73
N TRP A 198 20.69 9.92 -10.68
CA TRP A 198 21.36 9.61 -9.40
C TRP A 198 21.55 10.80 -8.47
N PRO A 199 21.95 11.99 -8.95
CA PRO A 199 21.96 13.20 -8.14
C PRO A 199 20.59 13.57 -7.57
N ALA A 200 19.50 13.38 -8.34
CA ALA A 200 18.14 13.62 -7.85
C ALA A 200 17.78 12.69 -6.68
N ILE A 201 18.10 11.39 -6.78
CA ILE A 201 17.91 10.44 -5.68
C ILE A 201 18.73 10.85 -4.45
N ARG A 202 20.01 11.20 -4.63
CA ARG A 202 20.86 11.65 -3.52
C ARG A 202 20.31 12.90 -2.85
N ALA A 203 19.82 13.85 -3.62
CA ALA A 203 19.20 15.07 -3.09
C ALA A 203 17.92 14.76 -2.29
N CYS A 204 17.09 13.80 -2.74
CA CYS A 204 15.92 13.33 -1.99
C CYS A 204 16.29 12.64 -0.67
N LEU A 205 17.43 11.94 -0.63
CA LEU A 205 17.85 11.17 0.55
C LEU A 205 18.73 11.97 1.52
N SER A 206 19.38 13.04 1.06
CA SER A 206 20.34 13.82 1.86
C SER A 206 19.79 14.37 3.19
N PRO A 207 18.52 14.85 3.30
CA PRO A 207 17.98 15.33 4.57
C PRO A 207 17.91 14.23 5.64
N PHE A 208 17.81 12.96 5.21
CA PHE A 208 17.65 11.81 6.10
C PHE A 208 18.98 11.18 6.56
N ALA A 209 20.09 11.58 5.96
CA ALA A 209 21.42 11.28 6.48
C ALA A 209 21.82 12.20 7.67
N GLY A 210 21.07 13.29 7.91
CA GLY A 210 21.33 14.32 8.88
C GLY A 210 20.25 14.45 9.98
N PRO A 211 19.80 15.67 10.29
CA PRO A 211 18.99 15.99 11.47
C PRO A 211 17.61 15.30 11.51
N TYR A 212 17.09 14.84 10.37
CA TYR A 212 15.78 14.20 10.30
C TYR A 212 15.82 12.67 10.36
N ARG A 213 17.02 12.06 10.55
CA ARG A 213 17.20 10.61 10.63
C ARG A 213 16.33 9.95 11.71
N SER A 214 16.31 10.50 12.92
CA SER A 214 15.51 9.95 14.01
C SER A 214 14.02 9.97 13.70
N ARG A 215 13.52 11.07 13.13
CA ARG A 215 12.11 11.20 12.73
C ARG A 215 11.74 10.21 11.62
N LEU A 216 12.63 10.03 10.63
CA LEU A 216 12.46 9.03 9.59
C LEU A 216 12.33 7.61 10.18
N LEU A 217 13.22 7.24 11.09
CA LEU A 217 13.20 5.90 11.72
C LEU A 217 11.96 5.68 12.57
N ILE A 218 11.47 6.69 13.31
CA ILE A 218 10.24 6.60 14.12
C ILE A 218 9.03 6.39 13.20
N VAL A 219 8.91 7.19 12.16
CA VAL A 219 7.79 7.05 11.19
C VAL A 219 7.87 5.72 10.45
N ALA A 220 9.07 5.30 10.04
CA ALA A 220 9.27 4.00 9.42
C ALA A 220 8.90 2.84 10.36
N ALA A 221 9.21 2.92 11.65
CA ALA A 221 8.82 1.93 12.65
C ALA A 221 7.29 1.81 12.77
N LEU A 222 6.55 2.92 12.75
CA LEU A 222 5.09 2.91 12.73
C LEU A 222 4.52 2.21 11.48
N TRP A 223 5.05 2.52 10.30
CA TRP A 223 4.58 1.89 9.06
C TRP A 223 4.95 0.42 9.00
N ASN A 224 6.10 0.03 9.55
CA ASN A 224 6.46 -1.38 9.71
C ASN A 224 5.51 -2.12 10.68
N SER A 225 5.08 -1.46 11.76
CA SER A 225 4.08 -2.04 12.69
C SER A 225 2.73 -2.27 11.98
N ILE A 226 2.30 -1.35 11.12
CA ILE A 226 1.13 -1.54 10.23
C ILE A 226 1.37 -2.68 9.23
N GLY A 227 2.57 -2.80 8.69
CA GLY A 227 2.95 -3.87 7.78
C GLY A 227 2.82 -5.26 8.40
N LEU A 228 3.08 -5.38 9.71
CA LEU A 228 2.91 -6.63 10.46
C LEU A 228 1.42 -7.01 10.68
N ILE A 229 0.49 -6.07 10.55
CA ILE A 229 -0.95 -6.39 10.49
C ILE A 229 -1.33 -6.81 9.07
N GLY A 230 -1.00 -5.96 8.08
CA GLY A 230 -1.43 -6.17 6.69
C GLY A 230 -0.82 -7.40 6.02
N GLY A 231 0.41 -7.77 6.37
CA GLY A 231 1.07 -8.95 5.82
C GLY A 231 0.28 -10.23 6.06
N PRO A 232 0.00 -10.63 7.31
CA PRO A 232 -0.79 -11.83 7.59
C PRO A 232 -2.25 -11.70 7.12
N THR A 233 -2.96 -10.63 7.47
CA THR A 233 -4.40 -10.50 7.21
C THR A 233 -4.72 -10.40 5.72
N VAL A 234 -4.03 -9.54 4.98
CA VAL A 234 -4.30 -9.38 3.55
C VAL A 234 -3.73 -10.54 2.72
N THR A 235 -2.52 -11.01 3.03
CA THR A 235 -1.84 -12.00 2.20
C THR A 235 -2.32 -13.43 2.47
N TYR A 236 -2.54 -13.79 3.74
CA TYR A 236 -2.83 -15.17 4.11
C TYR A 236 -4.28 -15.46 4.44
N PHE A 237 -5.15 -14.47 4.57
CA PHE A 237 -6.56 -14.67 4.91
C PHE A 237 -7.26 -15.69 3.99
N SER A 238 -7.15 -15.50 2.67
CA SER A 238 -7.77 -16.43 1.71
C SER A 238 -7.16 -17.83 1.79
N LEU A 239 -5.84 -17.93 1.94
CA LEU A 239 -5.15 -19.23 2.07
C LEU A 239 -5.57 -19.95 3.37
N TYR A 240 -5.59 -19.23 4.50
CA TYR A 240 -5.97 -19.74 5.81
C TYR A 240 -7.41 -20.25 5.82
N THR A 241 -8.35 -19.46 5.34
CA THR A 241 -9.76 -19.82 5.34
C THR A 241 -10.10 -20.91 4.33
N ARG A 242 -9.51 -20.89 3.13
CA ARG A 242 -9.77 -21.91 2.09
C ARG A 242 -9.12 -23.25 2.39
N ARG A 243 -7.88 -23.26 2.88
CA ARG A 243 -7.08 -24.45 3.09
C ARG A 243 -7.34 -25.09 4.47
N ASP A 244 -7.25 -24.28 5.52
CA ASP A 244 -7.26 -24.81 6.89
C ASP A 244 -8.71 -24.92 7.44
N HIS A 245 -9.62 -24.03 7.02
CA HIS A 245 -11.03 -24.01 7.43
C HIS A 245 -12.04 -24.43 6.36
N HIS A 246 -11.57 -24.80 5.16
CA HIS A 246 -12.38 -25.30 4.04
C HIS A 246 -13.54 -24.37 3.62
N TRP A 247 -13.35 -23.04 3.74
CA TRP A 247 -14.35 -22.08 3.32
C TRP A 247 -14.60 -22.15 1.81
N LYS A 248 -15.85 -21.94 1.42
CA LYS A 248 -16.22 -21.79 0.01
C LYS A 248 -15.81 -20.39 -0.49
N ALA A 249 -15.65 -20.24 -1.82
CA ALA A 249 -15.25 -18.97 -2.42
C ALA A 249 -16.19 -17.80 -2.06
N HIS A 250 -17.52 -18.03 -2.02
CA HIS A 250 -18.48 -16.99 -1.65
C HIS A 250 -18.31 -16.51 -0.20
N GLN A 251 -17.95 -17.40 0.74
CA GLN A 251 -17.72 -17.04 2.15
C GLN A 251 -16.48 -16.13 2.29
N VAL A 252 -15.41 -16.43 1.55
CA VAL A 252 -14.23 -15.54 1.48
C VAL A 252 -14.59 -14.20 0.86
N THR A 253 -15.40 -14.21 -0.20
CA THR A 253 -15.90 -12.99 -0.86
C THR A 253 -16.70 -12.11 0.09
N GLU A 254 -17.67 -12.69 0.81
CA GLU A 254 -18.49 -11.98 1.80
C GLU A 254 -17.61 -11.35 2.89
N ALA A 255 -16.66 -12.12 3.42
CA ALA A 255 -15.74 -11.63 4.45
C ALA A 255 -14.90 -10.46 3.95
N VAL A 256 -14.31 -10.57 2.76
CA VAL A 256 -13.46 -9.52 2.19
C VAL A 256 -14.26 -8.25 1.91
N ILE A 257 -15.44 -8.35 1.29
CA ILE A 257 -16.29 -7.19 1.02
C ILE A 257 -16.68 -6.49 2.32
N LEU A 258 -17.15 -7.25 3.31
CA LEU A 258 -17.56 -6.71 4.59
C LEU A 258 -16.39 -6.08 5.34
N ALA A 259 -15.23 -6.74 5.36
CA ALA A 259 -14.03 -6.27 6.02
C ALA A 259 -13.52 -4.94 5.43
N TYR A 260 -13.43 -4.83 4.11
CA TYR A 260 -13.00 -3.59 3.47
C TYR A 260 -14.04 -2.46 3.61
N PHE A 261 -15.33 -2.78 3.57
CA PHE A 261 -16.39 -1.80 3.83
C PHE A 261 -16.30 -1.24 5.26
N MET A 262 -16.16 -2.11 6.23
CA MET A 262 -15.95 -1.71 7.64
C MET A 262 -14.62 -0.98 7.83
N GLY A 263 -13.59 -1.33 7.09
CA GLY A 263 -12.33 -0.61 7.07
C GLY A 263 -12.47 0.85 6.61
N ALA A 264 -13.31 1.11 5.61
CA ALA A 264 -13.61 2.47 5.17
C ALA A 264 -14.30 3.29 6.29
N ILE A 265 -15.25 2.68 7.00
CA ILE A 265 -15.89 3.29 8.18
C ILE A 265 -14.86 3.56 9.28
N GLY A 266 -13.95 2.61 9.53
CA GLY A 266 -12.84 2.77 10.48
C GLY A 266 -11.97 3.98 10.18
N SER A 267 -11.60 4.19 8.91
CA SER A 267 -10.81 5.34 8.46
C SER A 267 -11.53 6.67 8.76
N MET A 268 -12.84 6.75 8.50
CA MET A 268 -13.64 7.94 8.78
C MET A 268 -13.72 8.21 10.29
N LEU A 269 -13.98 7.18 11.07
CA LEU A 269 -14.06 7.30 12.53
C LEU A 269 -12.71 7.71 13.14
N SER A 270 -11.61 7.19 12.61
CA SER A 270 -10.26 7.56 13.03
C SER A 270 -10.00 9.06 12.86
N GLY A 271 -10.38 9.64 11.72
CA GLY A 271 -10.28 11.08 11.49
C GLY A 271 -11.00 11.89 12.56
N TYR A 272 -12.25 11.55 12.84
CA TYR A 272 -13.05 12.20 13.86
C TYR A 272 -12.47 12.05 15.28
N MET A 273 -12.01 10.85 15.62
CA MET A 273 -11.39 10.58 16.93
C MET A 273 -10.07 11.34 17.11
N MET A 274 -9.25 11.45 16.07
CA MET A 274 -8.00 12.22 16.12
C MET A 274 -8.23 13.68 16.51
N ASP A 275 -9.27 14.30 15.97
CA ASP A 275 -9.58 15.69 16.25
C ASP A 275 -10.14 15.90 17.67
N ARG A 276 -10.86 14.91 18.20
CA ARG A 276 -11.49 15.00 19.53
C ARG A 276 -10.64 14.45 20.68
N LEU A 277 -10.00 13.30 20.48
CA LEU A 277 -9.31 12.56 21.53
C LEU A 277 -7.77 12.69 21.45
N GLY A 278 -7.28 13.26 20.35
CA GLY A 278 -5.84 13.40 20.10
C GLY A 278 -5.27 12.24 19.26
N ARG A 279 -4.09 12.50 18.69
CA ARG A 279 -3.46 11.57 17.72
C ARG A 279 -2.89 10.34 18.43
N LYS A 280 -2.22 10.53 19.57
CA LYS A 280 -1.60 9.42 20.32
C LYS A 280 -2.63 8.41 20.81
N PHE A 281 -3.70 8.88 21.44
CA PHE A 281 -4.76 8.02 21.93
C PHE A 281 -5.41 7.23 20.79
N THR A 282 -5.82 7.92 19.73
CA THR A 282 -6.52 7.30 18.61
C THR A 282 -5.68 6.22 17.93
N THR A 283 -4.40 6.51 17.68
CA THR A 283 -3.48 5.56 17.04
C THR A 283 -3.27 4.35 17.95
N SER A 284 -2.99 4.54 19.23
CA SER A 284 -2.78 3.45 20.18
C SER A 284 -4.01 2.59 20.37
N PHE A 285 -5.21 3.20 20.42
CA PHE A 285 -6.47 2.49 20.52
C PHE A 285 -6.71 1.54 19.33
N PHE A 286 -6.53 2.03 18.11
CA PHE A 286 -6.73 1.20 16.92
C PHE A 286 -5.62 0.16 16.74
N TYR A 287 -4.40 0.42 17.17
CA TYR A 287 -3.36 -0.60 17.22
C TYR A 287 -3.70 -1.71 18.22
N ALA A 288 -4.16 -1.37 19.43
CA ALA A 288 -4.58 -2.36 20.41
C ALA A 288 -5.75 -3.21 19.92
N MET A 289 -6.74 -2.56 19.30
CA MET A 289 -7.90 -3.26 18.71
C MET A 289 -7.46 -4.19 17.57
N SER A 290 -6.52 -3.75 16.70
CA SER A 290 -5.97 -4.59 15.64
C SER A 290 -5.24 -5.82 16.18
N ALA A 291 -4.44 -5.66 17.25
CA ALA A 291 -3.73 -6.77 17.87
C ALA A 291 -4.70 -7.84 18.40
N GLY A 292 -5.71 -7.42 19.16
CA GLY A 292 -6.71 -8.33 19.71
C GLY A 292 -7.55 -9.02 18.65
N ALA A 293 -8.02 -8.26 17.66
CA ALA A 293 -8.84 -8.81 16.58
C ALA A 293 -8.06 -9.77 15.69
N MET A 294 -6.81 -9.45 15.37
CA MET A 294 -5.93 -10.31 14.58
C MET A 294 -5.60 -11.62 15.32
N TYR A 295 -5.40 -11.56 16.62
CA TYR A 295 -5.23 -12.76 17.44
C TYR A 295 -6.48 -13.65 17.37
N VAL A 296 -7.67 -13.07 17.57
CA VAL A 296 -8.95 -13.79 17.44
C VAL A 296 -9.13 -14.38 16.04
N LEU A 297 -8.81 -13.64 14.99
CA LEU A 297 -8.90 -14.10 13.60
C LEU A 297 -8.13 -15.41 13.38
N PHE A 298 -6.89 -15.49 13.83
CA PHE A 298 -6.00 -16.61 13.52
C PHE A 298 -5.99 -17.72 14.57
N THR A 299 -6.72 -17.56 15.68
CA THR A 299 -6.86 -18.58 16.73
C THR A 299 -8.28 -19.15 16.86
N SER A 300 -9.26 -18.58 16.13
CA SER A 300 -10.63 -19.07 16.15
C SER A 300 -10.83 -20.21 15.16
N ASP A 301 -11.59 -21.23 15.58
CA ASP A 301 -12.00 -22.34 14.71
C ASP A 301 -13.40 -22.15 14.11
N SER A 302 -14.19 -21.21 14.66
CA SER A 302 -15.56 -20.98 14.22
C SER A 302 -15.63 -19.98 13.05
N TYR A 303 -16.56 -20.22 12.13
CA TYR A 303 -16.84 -19.27 11.04
C TYR A 303 -17.10 -17.84 11.55
N ALA A 304 -17.93 -17.70 12.58
CA ALA A 304 -18.28 -16.41 13.15
C ALA A 304 -17.07 -15.70 13.79
N GLY A 305 -16.19 -16.45 14.47
CA GLY A 305 -14.98 -15.92 15.09
C GLY A 305 -13.98 -15.43 14.06
N ILE A 306 -13.74 -16.20 13.00
CA ILE A 306 -12.85 -15.83 11.90
C ILE A 306 -13.40 -14.61 11.15
N LEU A 307 -14.71 -14.62 10.82
CA LEU A 307 -15.36 -13.50 10.12
C LEU A 307 -15.31 -12.22 10.95
N ALA A 308 -15.68 -12.30 12.23
CA ALA A 308 -15.65 -11.15 13.14
C ALA A 308 -14.20 -10.65 13.34
N GLY A 309 -13.26 -11.58 13.50
CA GLY A 309 -11.83 -11.28 13.61
C GLY A 309 -11.32 -10.52 12.40
N GLU A 310 -11.62 -10.97 11.18
CA GLU A 310 -11.21 -10.29 9.94
C GLU A 310 -11.84 -8.91 9.81
N VAL A 311 -13.14 -8.79 10.01
CA VAL A 311 -13.89 -7.54 9.90
C VAL A 311 -13.37 -6.49 10.88
N VAL A 312 -13.18 -6.88 12.15
CA VAL A 312 -12.67 -5.97 13.18
C VAL A 312 -11.19 -5.64 12.95
N THR A 313 -10.40 -6.61 12.49
CA THR A 313 -8.99 -6.36 12.14
C THR A 313 -8.88 -5.35 11.02
N MET A 314 -9.63 -5.50 9.93
CA MET A 314 -9.60 -4.57 8.81
C MET A 314 -10.16 -3.19 9.16
N PHE A 315 -11.21 -3.13 9.98
CA PHE A 315 -11.71 -1.87 10.54
C PHE A 315 -10.62 -1.13 11.31
N ALA A 316 -9.97 -1.81 12.26
CA ALA A 316 -8.93 -1.24 13.10
C ALA A 316 -7.65 -0.94 12.33
N TYR A 317 -7.26 -1.80 11.38
CA TYR A 317 -6.10 -1.63 10.50
C TYR A 317 -6.22 -0.36 9.65
N GLN A 318 -7.35 -0.16 8.98
CA GLN A 318 -7.57 1.02 8.15
C GLN A 318 -7.66 2.31 8.99
N ALA A 319 -8.27 2.23 10.17
CA ALA A 319 -8.31 3.32 11.14
C ALA A 319 -6.90 3.68 11.66
N ALA A 320 -6.11 2.69 12.05
CA ALA A 320 -4.72 2.86 12.48
C ALA A 320 -3.84 3.43 11.37
N ARG A 321 -4.02 2.95 10.12
CA ARG A 321 -3.32 3.45 8.96
C ARG A 321 -3.60 4.92 8.69
N THR A 322 -4.85 5.36 8.83
CA THR A 322 -5.25 6.76 8.71
C THR A 322 -4.61 7.63 9.78
N ALA A 323 -4.65 7.19 11.04
CA ALA A 323 -4.02 7.90 12.15
C ALA A 323 -2.50 7.99 12.01
N THR A 324 -1.85 6.89 11.62
CA THR A 324 -0.41 6.87 11.36
C THR A 324 -0.01 7.77 10.20
N SER A 325 -0.85 7.84 9.14
CA SER A 325 -0.61 8.76 8.03
C SER A 325 -0.59 10.22 8.49
N ALA A 326 -1.56 10.63 9.31
CA ALA A 326 -1.60 11.97 9.88
C ALA A 326 -0.36 12.27 10.73
N LEU A 327 -0.02 11.41 11.70
CA LEU A 327 1.19 11.54 12.50
C LEU A 327 2.45 11.65 11.64
N SER A 328 2.55 10.83 10.59
CA SER A 328 3.72 10.81 9.72
C SER A 328 3.92 12.14 8.98
N THR A 329 2.84 12.77 8.52
CA THR A 329 2.92 14.05 7.82
C THR A 329 3.28 15.21 8.77
N GLU A 330 2.88 15.12 10.04
CA GLU A 330 3.17 16.12 11.07
C GLU A 330 4.63 16.07 11.57
N MET A 331 5.35 14.95 11.34
CA MET A 331 6.74 14.75 11.78
C MET A 331 7.79 15.43 10.90
N PHE A 332 7.44 15.86 9.68
CA PHE A 332 8.38 16.46 8.74
C PHE A 332 8.07 17.92 8.43
N PRO A 333 9.10 18.81 8.36
CA PRO A 333 8.91 20.20 7.93
C PRO A 333 8.37 20.25 6.50
N THR A 334 7.67 21.33 6.17
CA THR A 334 6.97 21.51 4.89
C THR A 334 7.89 21.28 3.68
N ALA A 335 9.15 21.71 3.76
CA ALA A 335 10.12 21.60 2.67
C ALA A 335 10.42 20.13 2.25
N ILE A 336 10.42 19.19 3.21
CA ILE A 336 10.77 17.77 2.97
C ILE A 336 9.64 16.80 3.29
N ARG A 337 8.44 17.31 3.69
CA ARG A 337 7.32 16.50 4.17
C ARG A 337 6.88 15.44 3.17
N ALA A 338 6.70 15.82 1.90
CA ALA A 338 6.27 14.90 0.87
C ALA A 338 7.30 13.79 0.63
N THR A 339 8.57 14.14 0.53
CA THR A 339 9.66 13.18 0.33
C THR A 339 9.83 12.26 1.53
N GLY A 340 9.82 12.81 2.75
CA GLY A 340 9.94 12.03 4.00
C GLY A 340 8.79 11.07 4.19
N TYR A 341 7.57 11.53 4.01
CA TYR A 341 6.38 10.70 4.05
C TYR A 341 6.44 9.55 3.04
N ASN A 342 6.68 9.86 1.75
CA ASN A 342 6.73 8.83 0.72
C ASN A 342 7.85 7.82 0.95
N LEU A 343 9.04 8.26 1.37
CA LEU A 343 10.14 7.36 1.69
C LEU A 343 9.79 6.40 2.82
N CYS A 344 9.13 6.90 3.87
CA CYS A 344 8.67 6.06 4.98
C CYS A 344 7.56 5.10 4.55
N VAL A 345 6.56 5.58 3.80
CA VAL A 345 5.37 4.80 3.44
C VAL A 345 5.68 3.77 2.36
N GLN A 346 6.43 4.14 1.33
CA GLN A 346 6.59 3.31 0.13
C GLN A 346 7.87 2.47 0.11
N VAL A 347 8.87 2.83 0.92
CA VAL A 347 10.15 2.12 0.90
C VAL A 347 10.47 1.52 2.27
N ILE A 348 10.87 2.33 3.23
CA ILE A 348 11.40 1.82 4.50
C ILE A 348 10.30 1.17 5.36
N GLY A 349 9.10 1.76 5.37
CA GLY A 349 7.96 1.27 6.14
C GLY A 349 7.26 0.05 5.53
N GLN A 350 7.65 -0.38 4.33
CA GLN A 350 7.12 -1.59 3.70
C GLN A 350 7.93 -2.86 4.00
N VAL A 351 9.06 -2.73 4.67
CA VAL A 351 9.99 -3.87 4.89
C VAL A 351 9.32 -4.99 5.66
N CYS A 352 8.63 -4.70 6.76
CA CYS A 352 7.94 -5.73 7.53
C CYS A 352 6.74 -6.32 6.79
N TRP A 353 6.01 -5.53 6.02
CA TRP A 353 4.94 -6.07 5.17
C TRP A 353 5.50 -7.00 4.08
N MET A 354 6.62 -6.62 3.49
CA MET A 354 7.30 -7.43 2.47
C MET A 354 7.83 -8.73 3.03
N LEU A 355 8.45 -8.71 4.22
CA LEU A 355 9.09 -9.88 4.81
C LEU A 355 8.12 -10.78 5.59
N SER A 356 6.98 -10.26 6.07
CA SER A 356 6.04 -11.06 6.87
C SER A 356 5.58 -12.34 6.17
N PRO A 357 5.30 -12.40 4.85
CA PRO A 357 4.89 -13.63 4.21
C PRO A 357 5.94 -14.75 4.27
N VAL A 358 7.21 -14.44 4.01
CA VAL A 358 8.25 -15.47 4.09
C VAL A 358 8.46 -15.95 5.53
N VAL A 359 8.39 -15.02 6.51
CA VAL A 359 8.55 -15.39 7.93
C VAL A 359 7.39 -16.28 8.38
N ILE A 360 6.14 -15.94 8.02
CA ILE A 360 4.96 -16.77 8.32
C ILE A 360 5.11 -18.15 7.66
N GLY A 361 5.49 -18.19 6.39
CA GLY A 361 5.67 -19.45 5.66
C GLY A 361 6.74 -20.36 6.27
N LEU A 362 7.83 -19.79 6.80
CA LEU A 362 8.87 -20.54 7.50
C LEU A 362 8.46 -20.99 8.90
N LEU A 363 7.67 -20.18 9.60
CA LEU A 363 7.20 -20.45 10.95
C LEU A 363 5.93 -21.35 10.99
N SER A 364 5.25 -21.54 9.88
CA SER A 364 3.99 -22.32 9.84
C SER A 364 4.18 -23.75 10.34
N VAL A 365 5.24 -24.43 9.92
CA VAL A 365 5.53 -25.81 10.35
C VAL A 365 5.95 -25.88 11.83
N PRO A 366 6.96 -25.12 12.30
CA PRO A 366 7.39 -25.21 13.70
C PRO A 366 6.34 -24.71 14.71
N LEU A 367 5.42 -23.82 14.33
CA LEU A 367 4.34 -23.33 15.20
C LEU A 367 3.03 -24.13 15.09
N GLY A 368 3.02 -25.20 14.31
CA GLY A 368 1.85 -26.11 14.21
C GLY A 368 0.72 -25.59 13.34
N GLY A 369 0.99 -24.70 12.39
CA GLY A 369 0.03 -24.23 11.39
C GLY A 369 0.13 -22.77 11.02
N LEU A 370 -0.54 -22.44 9.93
CA LEU A 370 -0.53 -21.08 9.37
C LEU A 370 -1.20 -20.06 10.33
N GLY A 371 -2.29 -20.47 11.01
CA GLY A 371 -2.98 -19.64 11.97
C GLY A 371 -2.08 -19.22 13.13
N ASN A 372 -1.39 -20.17 13.76
CA ASN A 372 -0.45 -19.89 14.86
C ASN A 372 0.71 -19.00 14.41
N ALA A 373 1.29 -19.26 13.25
CA ALA A 373 2.35 -18.43 12.70
C ALA A 373 1.86 -16.98 12.42
N SER A 374 0.64 -16.82 11.92
CA SER A 374 0.06 -15.51 11.64
C SER A 374 -0.35 -14.77 12.90
N SER A 375 -0.88 -15.46 13.92
CA SER A 375 -1.28 -14.84 15.21
C SER A 375 -0.08 -14.25 15.96
N PHE A 376 1.12 -14.80 15.79
CA PHE A 376 2.35 -14.25 16.37
C PHE A 376 2.61 -12.81 15.92
N PHE A 377 2.17 -12.44 14.73
CA PHE A 377 2.33 -11.08 14.20
C PHE A 377 1.43 -10.04 14.87
N ALA A 378 0.47 -10.45 15.73
CA ALA A 378 -0.30 -9.55 16.58
C ALA A 378 0.59 -8.74 17.56
N VAL A 379 1.85 -9.15 17.76
CA VAL A 379 2.85 -8.35 18.48
C VAL A 379 3.22 -7.05 17.74
N GLY A 380 3.09 -7.02 16.41
CA GLY A 380 3.47 -5.86 15.60
C GLY A 380 2.76 -4.57 16.00
N PRO A 381 1.42 -4.51 16.06
CA PRO A 381 0.72 -3.33 16.52
C PRO A 381 1.03 -2.97 18.00
N LEU A 382 1.38 -3.93 18.85
CA LEU A 382 1.82 -3.63 20.21
C LEU A 382 3.16 -2.86 20.22
N ILE A 383 4.09 -3.22 19.33
CA ILE A 383 5.31 -2.43 19.11
C ILE A 383 4.94 -1.02 18.65
N GLY A 384 3.99 -0.88 17.75
CA GLY A 384 3.48 0.42 17.30
C GLY A 384 2.94 1.28 18.43
N ILE A 385 2.23 0.70 19.39
CA ILE A 385 1.77 1.41 20.61
C ILE A 385 2.94 1.97 21.39
N VAL A 386 3.99 1.17 21.62
CA VAL A 386 5.20 1.61 22.34
C VAL A 386 5.83 2.80 21.61
N VAL A 387 6.00 2.70 20.29
CA VAL A 387 6.55 3.80 19.48
C VAL A 387 5.71 5.07 19.60
N VAL A 388 4.36 4.96 19.50
CA VAL A 388 3.46 6.11 19.62
C VAL A 388 3.54 6.76 20.99
N LEU A 389 3.51 5.96 22.06
CA LEU A 389 3.46 6.49 23.41
C LEU A 389 4.78 7.15 23.86
N PHE A 390 5.92 6.56 23.48
CA PHE A 390 7.22 6.99 24.02
C PHE A 390 8.03 7.85 23.06
N LEU A 391 7.88 7.69 21.73
CA LEU A 391 8.75 8.35 20.77
C LEU A 391 8.07 9.49 19.99
N ILE A 392 6.74 9.61 20.04
CA ILE A 392 6.00 10.66 19.34
C ILE A 392 5.42 11.65 20.32
N PRO A 393 5.58 12.96 20.12
CA PRO A 393 4.88 13.97 20.91
C PRO A 393 3.39 14.00 20.58
N GLU A 394 2.54 14.44 21.52
CA GLU A 394 1.14 14.75 21.17
C GLU A 394 1.10 16.00 20.29
N THR A 395 0.43 15.86 19.14
CA THR A 395 0.39 16.90 18.11
C THR A 395 -0.92 17.68 18.07
N ARG A 396 -1.92 17.25 18.86
CA ARG A 396 -3.23 17.91 18.92
C ARG A 396 -3.12 19.38 19.31
N GLY A 397 -3.73 20.25 18.49
CA GLY A 397 -3.79 21.69 18.76
C GLY A 397 -2.51 22.46 18.52
N LYS A 398 -1.46 21.81 18.02
CA LYS A 398 -0.20 22.45 17.62
C LYS A 398 -0.15 22.73 16.14
N THR A 399 0.48 23.82 15.75
CA THR A 399 0.74 24.14 14.34
C THR A 399 1.84 23.26 13.78
N LEU A 400 1.87 23.10 12.47
CA LEU A 400 2.90 22.29 11.80
C LEU A 400 4.30 22.89 11.98
N GLU A 401 4.40 24.20 12.09
CA GLU A 401 5.63 24.97 12.32
C GLU A 401 6.17 24.74 13.72
N GLU A 402 5.29 24.64 14.73
CA GLU A 402 5.69 24.31 16.12
C GLU A 402 6.21 22.87 16.26
N LEU A 403 5.63 21.93 15.50
CA LEU A 403 6.00 20.53 15.54
C LEU A 403 7.28 20.23 14.75
N SER A 404 7.47 20.94 13.66
CA SER A 404 8.55 20.72 12.69
C SER A 404 9.03 22.05 12.11
N PRO A 405 9.76 22.88 12.88
CA PRO A 405 10.31 24.13 12.38
C PRO A 405 11.24 23.89 11.19
N SER A 406 11.20 24.80 10.23
CA SER A 406 12.10 24.75 9.05
C SER A 406 13.55 24.96 9.45
N PRO A 407 14.53 24.37 8.71
CA PRO A 407 15.96 24.52 9.03
C PRO A 407 16.43 25.96 9.14
N ASP A 408 15.82 26.87 8.38
CA ASP A 408 16.13 28.31 8.38
C ASP A 408 15.73 29.02 9.69
N GLN A 409 14.97 28.35 10.56
CA GLN A 409 14.57 28.87 11.87
C GLN A 409 15.50 28.42 13.01
N PHE A 410 16.45 27.53 12.74
CA PHE A 410 17.51 27.24 13.68
C PHE A 410 18.65 28.25 13.50
N PRO A 411 19.08 28.99 14.54
CA PRO A 411 20.33 29.72 14.45
C PRO A 411 21.43 28.73 14.11
N PRO A 412 22.41 29.13 13.23
CA PRO A 412 23.53 28.27 12.94
C PRO A 412 24.14 27.82 14.27
N ALA A 413 24.34 26.49 14.43
CA ALA A 413 24.99 25.96 15.61
C ALA A 413 26.25 26.77 15.82
N ALA A 414 26.35 27.44 17.00
CA ALA A 414 27.52 28.18 17.36
C ALA A 414 28.73 27.26 17.13
N SER A 415 29.58 27.67 16.20
CA SER A 415 30.86 27.01 15.94
C SER A 415 31.54 26.91 17.30
N ALA A 416 31.66 25.70 17.83
CA ALA A 416 32.51 25.43 18.97
C ALA A 416 33.92 25.81 18.56
N GLU A 417 34.39 26.97 19.05
CA GLU A 417 35.78 27.33 19.08
C GLU A 417 36.57 26.40 20.03
#